data_823a0279498cea63a19cd1a42d731492
#
_entry.id   823a0279498cea63a19cd1a42d731492
#
_cell.length_a   1.000
_cell.length_b   1.000
_cell.length_c   1.000
_cell.angle_alpha   90.00
_cell.angle_beta   90.00
_cell.angle_gamma   90.00
#
_symmetry.space_group_name_H-M   'P 1'
#
loop_
_entity.id
_entity.type
_entity.pdbx_description
1 polymer ?
#
loop_
_entity_poly.entity_id
_entity_poly.type
_entity_poly.pdbx_seq_one_letter_code
_entity_poly.pdbx_strand_id
1 'polypeptide(L)'
;MNKAASKTKVPASARSGFGRARPHTHAAAPQPKSEPLAESPPAPIFRVAGVQMASGPNVAANLNEARRLIEMAVEQGARLVALPEWFACMGLKDTDKVSIREKDGEGPIQKFLSDTARRKKIWLIGCSVPLESPESARVYNSMLVYDDSGKRVARYDKIHLFTLDLGKEHFSEERTIQAGRDVKVVETPFGRVGLSVCYDLRFPELYRAMKEVDLIVVPSAFTETTGRAHWETLIRARAIENLAYVLAPAQGGYHLSGRETHGNSMIVDPWGVVLDRLPRGSGIVVAGINPTYQAQLRDSLPALKHRTIQRV
;
A
#
# COMPACT_ATOMS: atom_id res chain seq x y z
N MET A 1 -7.79 -41.62 68.73
CA MET A 1 -8.09 -42.94 68.11
C MET A 1 -7.50 -42.96 66.67
N ASN A 2 -6.58 -43.91 66.55
CA ASN A 2 -5.80 -44.26 65.36
C ASN A 2 -6.60 -44.49 64.05
N LYS A 3 -6.01 -44.14 62.92
CA LYS A 3 -5.76 -45.02 61.75
C LYS A 3 -5.08 -44.16 60.67
N ALA A 4 -3.87 -44.36 60.42
CA ALA A 4 -3.14 -45.33 59.58
C ALA A 4 -2.92 -44.81 58.14
N ALA A 5 -1.68 -44.50 57.85
CA ALA A 5 -1.13 -44.08 56.57
C ALA A 5 -1.06 -45.29 55.62
N SER A 6 -1.40 -45.05 54.33
CA SER A 6 -1.05 -45.99 53.24
C SER A 6 -0.06 -45.28 52.34
N LYS A 7 1.16 -45.81 52.27
CA LYS A 7 2.22 -45.43 51.31
C LYS A 7 2.01 -46.21 50.01
N THR A 8 1.73 -45.55 48.93
CA THR A 8 1.84 -46.13 47.60
C THR A 8 3.11 -45.63 46.91
N LYS A 9 3.98 -46.57 46.56
CA LYS A 9 5.22 -46.38 45.81
C LYS A 9 4.88 -46.03 44.35
N VAL A 10 5.51 -44.95 43.84
CA VAL A 10 5.53 -44.61 42.41
C VAL A 10 6.85 -45.13 41.82
N PRO A 11 6.84 -45.83 40.69
CA PRO A 11 8.06 -46.28 40.02
C PRO A 11 8.72 -45.15 39.22
N ALA A 12 10.04 -45.11 39.24
CA ALA A 12 10.86 -44.22 38.45
C ALA A 12 10.75 -44.58 36.96
N SER A 13 10.40 -43.60 36.11
CA SER A 13 10.49 -43.72 34.67
C SER A 13 11.41 -42.64 34.08
N ALA A 14 12.38 -43.13 33.36
CA ALA A 14 13.20 -42.63 32.30
C ALA A 14 13.31 -41.10 32.08
N ARG A 15 14.51 -40.59 32.24
CA ARG A 15 14.98 -39.30 31.71
C ARG A 15 15.03 -39.37 30.20
N SER A 16 14.11 -38.67 29.50
CA SER A 16 14.25 -38.32 28.09
C SER A 16 15.01 -37.02 28.00
N GLY A 17 16.17 -37.04 27.33
CA GLY A 17 17.01 -35.88 27.11
C GLY A 17 16.33 -34.87 26.16
N PHE A 18 16.17 -33.65 26.65
CA PHE A 18 15.82 -32.49 25.83
C PHE A 18 17.04 -32.12 24.95
N GLY A 19 16.99 -32.48 23.68
CA GLY A 19 17.93 -32.02 22.69
C GLY A 19 17.84 -30.48 22.57
N ARG A 20 18.97 -29.80 22.76
CA ARG A 20 19.08 -28.36 22.49
C ARG A 20 18.71 -28.08 21.04
N ALA A 21 17.67 -27.28 20.81
CA ALA A 21 17.34 -26.73 19.51
C ALA A 21 18.54 -25.89 19.02
N ARG A 22 19.06 -26.23 17.84
CA ARG A 22 20.06 -25.43 17.16
C ARG A 22 19.41 -24.15 16.67
N PRO A 23 20.11 -22.99 16.71
CA PRO A 23 19.57 -21.77 16.13
C PRO A 23 19.39 -21.95 14.62
N HIS A 24 18.19 -21.66 14.11
CA HIS A 24 17.94 -21.60 12.68
C HIS A 24 18.72 -20.43 12.09
N THR A 25 19.86 -20.73 11.49
CA THR A 25 20.52 -19.80 10.57
C THR A 25 19.61 -19.66 9.35
N HIS A 26 19.11 -18.45 9.10
CA HIS A 26 18.45 -18.13 7.83
C HIS A 26 19.43 -18.41 6.69
N ALA A 27 19.20 -19.49 5.98
CA ALA A 27 19.94 -19.78 4.78
C ALA A 27 19.66 -18.69 3.74
N ALA A 28 20.70 -18.05 3.24
CA ALA A 28 20.60 -17.19 2.07
C ALA A 28 19.95 -17.96 0.92
N ALA A 29 19.03 -17.30 0.21
CA ALA A 29 18.34 -17.90 -0.92
C ALA A 29 19.36 -18.50 -1.91
N PRO A 30 19.12 -19.71 -2.47
CA PRO A 30 20.03 -20.32 -3.42
C PRO A 30 20.11 -19.43 -4.67
N GLN A 31 21.33 -19.04 -5.04
CA GLN A 31 21.55 -18.35 -6.30
C GLN A 31 21.37 -19.35 -7.46
N PRO A 32 20.51 -19.04 -8.45
CA PRO A 32 20.30 -19.93 -9.58
C PRO A 32 21.59 -20.02 -10.41
N LYS A 33 22.03 -21.26 -10.68
CA LYS A 33 23.05 -21.52 -11.69
C LYS A 33 22.37 -21.42 -13.06
N SER A 34 22.68 -20.35 -13.81
CA SER A 34 22.19 -20.18 -15.17
C SER A 34 23.34 -20.31 -16.16
N GLU A 35 23.14 -21.12 -17.19
CA GLU A 35 23.93 -21.03 -18.44
C GLU A 35 23.58 -19.73 -19.17
N PRO A 36 24.53 -19.08 -19.86
CA PRO A 36 24.31 -17.80 -20.48
C PRO A 36 23.45 -17.93 -21.74
N LEU A 37 22.17 -17.65 -21.64
CA LEU A 37 21.38 -17.20 -22.78
C LEU A 37 21.83 -15.79 -23.11
N ALA A 38 21.94 -15.44 -24.41
CA ALA A 38 22.32 -14.11 -24.89
C ALA A 38 21.50 -13.04 -24.18
N GLU A 39 22.11 -12.33 -23.25
CA GLU A 39 21.45 -11.41 -22.36
C GLU A 39 21.01 -10.16 -23.13
N SER A 40 19.72 -9.96 -23.24
CA SER A 40 19.19 -8.61 -23.45
C SER A 40 19.74 -7.71 -22.33
N PRO A 41 20.16 -6.46 -22.63
CA PRO A 41 20.67 -5.58 -21.59
C PRO A 41 19.65 -5.49 -20.44
N PRO A 42 20.12 -5.55 -19.17
CA PRO A 42 19.22 -5.54 -18.03
C PRO A 42 18.32 -4.30 -18.08
N ALA A 43 17.02 -4.48 -17.87
CA ALA A 43 16.08 -3.38 -17.83
C ALA A 43 16.53 -2.36 -16.76
N PRO A 44 16.49 -1.05 -17.06
CA PRO A 44 17.02 -0.05 -16.13
C PRO A 44 16.22 -0.04 -14.83
N ILE A 45 16.96 0.05 -13.72
CA ILE A 45 16.36 0.28 -12.40
C ILE A 45 15.79 1.70 -12.38
N PHE A 46 14.52 1.85 -12.00
CA PHE A 46 13.89 3.15 -11.82
C PHE A 46 13.47 3.34 -10.35
N ARG A 47 13.46 4.59 -9.89
CA ARG A 47 13.05 4.89 -8.53
C ARG A 47 11.59 5.28 -8.44
N VAL A 48 10.92 4.73 -7.42
CA VAL A 48 9.56 5.12 -7.01
C VAL A 48 9.60 5.73 -5.62
N ALA A 49 8.64 6.61 -5.33
CA ALA A 49 8.51 7.20 -4.01
C ALA A 49 7.07 7.16 -3.51
N GLY A 50 6.93 6.90 -2.21
CA GLY A 50 5.69 7.07 -1.45
C GLY A 50 5.80 8.27 -0.52
N VAL A 51 4.81 9.15 -0.57
CA VAL A 51 4.73 10.31 0.31
C VAL A 51 3.92 9.94 1.55
N GLN A 52 4.44 10.26 2.74
CA GLN A 52 3.72 10.20 4.00
C GLN A 52 3.37 11.60 4.47
N MET A 53 2.11 11.81 4.87
CA MET A 53 1.60 13.09 5.35
C MET A 53 0.81 12.91 6.66
N ALA A 54 0.63 14.01 7.39
CA ALA A 54 -0.38 14.15 8.43
C ALA A 54 -1.32 15.30 8.01
N SER A 55 -2.15 15.01 7.00
CA SER A 55 -3.03 16.02 6.38
C SER A 55 -4.04 16.58 7.36
N GLY A 56 -4.35 17.87 7.21
CA GLY A 56 -5.39 18.56 7.96
C GLY A 56 -6.62 18.89 7.13
N PRO A 57 -7.54 19.72 7.64
CA PRO A 57 -8.75 20.14 6.93
C PRO A 57 -8.51 21.19 5.83
N ASN A 58 -7.34 21.85 5.81
CA ASN A 58 -7.04 22.92 4.86
C ASN A 58 -6.39 22.37 3.59
N VAL A 59 -7.14 22.36 2.50
CA VAL A 59 -6.70 21.84 1.19
C VAL A 59 -5.44 22.56 0.71
N ALA A 60 -5.37 23.91 0.76
CA ALA A 60 -4.23 24.65 0.24
C ALA A 60 -2.94 24.33 1.01
N ALA A 61 -3.02 24.20 2.34
CA ALA A 61 -1.87 23.82 3.17
C ALA A 61 -1.40 22.39 2.84
N ASN A 62 -2.32 21.44 2.67
CA ASN A 62 -2.00 20.07 2.30
C ASN A 62 -1.36 19.99 0.90
N LEU A 63 -1.86 20.75 -0.09
CA LEU A 63 -1.26 20.79 -1.44
C LEU A 63 0.15 21.39 -1.42
N ASN A 64 0.41 22.37 -0.55
CA ASN A 64 1.76 22.93 -0.38
C ASN A 64 2.72 21.91 0.24
N GLU A 65 2.28 21.18 1.27
CA GLU A 65 3.10 20.13 1.88
C GLU A 65 3.33 18.97 0.90
N ALA A 66 2.30 18.54 0.17
CA ALA A 66 2.44 17.53 -0.88
C ALA A 66 3.47 17.96 -1.94
N ARG A 67 3.45 19.25 -2.37
CA ARG A 67 4.43 19.78 -3.33
C ARG A 67 5.85 19.67 -2.80
N ARG A 68 6.08 20.09 -1.56
CA ARG A 68 7.40 20.02 -0.91
C ARG A 68 7.92 18.58 -0.86
N LEU A 69 7.07 17.63 -0.47
CA LEU A 69 7.44 16.21 -0.37
C LEU A 69 7.66 15.55 -1.74
N ILE A 70 6.87 15.93 -2.76
CA ILE A 70 7.10 15.50 -4.14
C ILE A 70 8.45 16.03 -4.65
N GLU A 71 8.80 17.27 -4.33
CA GLU A 71 10.10 17.86 -4.70
C GLU A 71 11.25 17.06 -4.09
N MET A 72 11.18 16.74 -2.81
CA MET A 72 12.16 15.88 -2.13
C MET A 72 12.29 14.49 -2.80
N ALA A 73 11.16 13.89 -3.23
CA ALA A 73 11.17 12.62 -3.92
C ALA A 73 11.87 12.72 -5.29
N VAL A 74 11.59 13.77 -6.04
CA VAL A 74 12.22 14.03 -7.35
C VAL A 74 13.71 14.28 -7.21
N GLU A 75 14.15 15.02 -6.19
CA GLU A 75 15.57 15.24 -5.88
C GLU A 75 16.31 13.93 -5.58
N GLN A 76 15.61 12.93 -5.00
CA GLN A 76 16.13 11.58 -4.83
C GLN A 76 15.99 10.69 -6.07
N GLY A 77 15.59 11.25 -7.21
CA GLY A 77 15.53 10.58 -8.50
C GLY A 77 14.26 9.75 -8.74
N ALA A 78 13.20 9.97 -7.97
CA ALA A 78 11.94 9.28 -8.19
C ALA A 78 11.29 9.73 -9.53
N ARG A 79 10.85 8.75 -10.33
CA ARG A 79 10.16 8.96 -11.60
C ARG A 79 8.66 8.65 -11.50
N LEU A 80 8.25 7.89 -10.50
CA LEU A 80 6.86 7.67 -10.11
C LEU A 80 6.71 8.02 -8.63
N VAL A 81 5.75 8.90 -8.31
CA VAL A 81 5.46 9.32 -6.94
C VAL A 81 3.99 9.06 -6.64
N ALA A 82 3.70 8.48 -5.47
CA ALA A 82 2.34 8.27 -5.00
C ALA A 82 2.08 9.02 -3.69
N LEU A 83 0.94 9.73 -3.63
CA LEU A 83 0.45 10.43 -2.45
C LEU A 83 -0.46 9.52 -1.63
N PRO A 84 -0.58 9.72 -0.30
CA PRO A 84 -1.41 8.89 0.56
C PRO A 84 -2.91 9.15 0.35
N GLU A 85 -3.75 8.25 0.83
CA GLU A 85 -5.21 8.44 0.89
C GLU A 85 -5.53 9.72 1.67
N TRP A 86 -6.48 10.52 1.17
CA TRP A 86 -6.89 11.82 1.73
C TRP A 86 -5.76 12.87 1.84
N PHE A 87 -4.77 12.80 0.94
CA PHE A 87 -3.65 13.76 0.95
C PHE A 87 -4.13 15.22 0.90
N ALA A 88 -5.21 15.50 0.17
CA ALA A 88 -5.72 16.85 -0.01
C ALA A 88 -6.55 17.34 1.17
N CYS A 89 -7.21 16.45 1.92
CA CYS A 89 -8.05 16.82 3.05
C CYS A 89 -8.32 15.66 4.01
N MET A 90 -7.82 15.77 5.24
CA MET A 90 -8.31 15.03 6.40
C MET A 90 -9.20 15.96 7.20
N GLY A 91 -10.52 15.92 6.91
CA GLY A 91 -11.51 16.82 7.48
C GLY A 91 -11.71 16.63 8.99
N LEU A 92 -12.35 17.61 9.62
CA LEU A 92 -12.80 17.52 11.02
C LEU A 92 -14.05 16.63 11.14
N LYS A 93 -14.86 16.61 10.08
CA LYS A 93 -16.08 15.80 9.96
C LYS A 93 -16.01 14.94 8.70
N ASP A 94 -16.71 13.81 8.71
CA ASP A 94 -16.80 12.93 7.55
C ASP A 94 -17.42 13.58 6.31
N THR A 95 -18.24 14.62 6.49
CA THR A 95 -18.87 15.38 5.41
C THR A 95 -17.94 16.41 4.75
N ASP A 96 -16.80 16.74 5.34
CA ASP A 96 -15.90 17.78 4.79
C ASP A 96 -15.39 17.39 3.40
N LYS A 97 -15.14 16.09 3.15
CA LYS A 97 -14.77 15.56 1.83
C LYS A 97 -15.84 15.81 0.75
N VAL A 98 -17.13 15.83 1.17
CA VAL A 98 -18.25 16.13 0.26
C VAL A 98 -18.27 17.62 -0.10
N SER A 99 -17.90 18.49 0.84
CA SER A 99 -17.88 19.93 0.63
C SER A 99 -16.80 20.40 -0.33
N ILE A 100 -15.68 19.67 -0.40
CA ILE A 100 -14.53 19.98 -1.28
C ILE A 100 -14.51 19.15 -2.56
N ARG A 101 -15.60 18.43 -2.86
CA ARG A 101 -15.64 17.56 -4.04
C ARG A 101 -15.43 18.33 -5.32
N GLU A 102 -14.80 17.68 -6.26
CA GLU A 102 -14.54 18.21 -7.59
C GLU A 102 -15.33 17.43 -8.65
N LYS A 103 -15.70 18.11 -9.71
CA LYS A 103 -16.16 17.46 -10.94
C LYS A 103 -15.04 16.67 -11.57
N ASP A 104 -15.35 15.58 -12.21
CA ASP A 104 -14.36 14.80 -12.96
C ASP A 104 -13.76 15.60 -14.10
N GLY A 105 -12.43 15.80 -14.09
CA GLY A 105 -11.68 16.62 -15.04
C GLY A 105 -11.51 18.08 -14.62
N GLU A 106 -12.16 18.55 -13.57
CA GLU A 106 -12.14 19.94 -13.13
C GLU A 106 -11.83 20.06 -11.64
N GLY A 107 -11.17 21.14 -11.24
CA GLY A 107 -10.94 21.49 -9.85
C GLY A 107 -9.48 21.68 -9.45
N PRO A 108 -9.23 22.35 -8.31
CA PRO A 108 -7.89 22.74 -7.87
C PRO A 108 -7.00 21.54 -7.52
N ILE A 109 -7.54 20.44 -6.98
CA ILE A 109 -6.76 19.25 -6.60
C ILE A 109 -6.30 18.54 -7.88
N GLN A 110 -7.19 18.31 -8.83
CA GLN A 110 -6.86 17.69 -10.12
C GLN A 110 -5.87 18.55 -10.91
N LYS A 111 -6.06 19.89 -10.92
CA LYS A 111 -5.13 20.82 -11.55
C LYS A 111 -3.75 20.77 -10.90
N PHE A 112 -3.66 20.71 -9.58
CA PHE A 112 -2.41 20.56 -8.84
C PHE A 112 -1.65 19.30 -9.27
N LEU A 113 -2.33 18.15 -9.37
CA LEU A 113 -1.73 16.88 -9.76
C LEU A 113 -1.19 16.94 -11.20
N SER A 114 -2.02 17.38 -12.15
CA SER A 114 -1.64 17.53 -13.56
C SER A 114 -0.45 18.47 -13.75
N ASP A 115 -0.51 19.66 -13.19
CA ASP A 115 0.55 20.65 -13.30
C ASP A 115 1.85 20.20 -12.64
N THR A 116 1.77 19.48 -11.52
CA THR A 116 2.95 18.97 -10.82
C THR A 116 3.61 17.85 -11.60
N ALA A 117 2.85 16.88 -12.09
CA ALA A 117 3.35 15.80 -12.94
C ALA A 117 4.10 16.35 -14.16
N ARG A 118 3.48 17.31 -14.88
CA ARG A 118 4.06 17.95 -16.05
C ARG A 118 5.33 18.74 -15.74
N ARG A 119 5.32 19.58 -14.69
CA ARG A 119 6.47 20.43 -14.33
C ARG A 119 7.67 19.64 -13.85
N LYS A 120 7.42 18.56 -13.08
CA LYS A 120 8.48 17.72 -12.52
C LYS A 120 8.88 16.56 -13.43
N LYS A 121 8.17 16.35 -14.55
CA LYS A 121 8.40 15.26 -15.51
C LYS A 121 8.38 13.89 -14.83
N ILE A 122 7.35 13.67 -14.00
CA ILE A 122 7.14 12.42 -13.25
C ILE A 122 5.74 11.87 -13.52
N TRP A 123 5.59 10.57 -13.32
CA TRP A 123 4.29 9.96 -13.13
C TRP A 123 3.83 10.24 -11.70
N LEU A 124 2.61 10.73 -11.55
CA LEU A 124 2.08 11.14 -10.26
C LEU A 124 0.75 10.47 -9.98
N ILE A 125 0.66 9.78 -8.84
CA ILE A 125 -0.55 9.13 -8.36
C ILE A 125 -1.09 9.94 -7.18
N GLY A 126 -2.26 10.56 -7.36
CA GLY A 126 -2.95 11.31 -6.31
C GLY A 126 -4.11 10.52 -5.73
N CYS A 127 -4.12 10.32 -4.43
CA CYS A 127 -5.17 9.61 -3.69
C CYS A 127 -5.39 10.24 -2.31
N SER A 128 -6.60 10.63 -1.89
CA SER A 128 -7.83 10.58 -2.66
C SER A 128 -8.16 11.95 -3.20
N VAL A 129 -8.76 11.97 -4.36
CA VAL A 129 -9.48 13.15 -4.85
C VAL A 129 -10.96 12.84 -4.66
N PRO A 130 -11.72 13.62 -3.86
CA PRO A 130 -13.16 13.44 -3.72
C PRO A 130 -13.85 13.91 -5.00
N LEU A 131 -14.29 12.98 -5.84
CA LEU A 131 -15.02 13.30 -7.06
C LEU A 131 -16.54 13.18 -6.85
N GLU A 132 -17.30 14.01 -7.57
CA GLU A 132 -18.77 13.96 -7.55
C GLU A 132 -19.29 12.55 -7.86
N SER A 133 -20.31 12.14 -7.13
CA SER A 133 -21.07 10.92 -7.37
C SER A 133 -22.51 11.27 -7.74
N PRO A 134 -23.30 10.32 -8.27
CA PRO A 134 -24.72 10.55 -8.56
C PRO A 134 -25.55 10.99 -7.33
N GLU A 135 -25.11 10.57 -6.14
CA GLU A 135 -25.74 10.97 -4.88
C GLU A 135 -25.03 12.19 -4.29
N SER A 136 -25.74 13.31 -4.14
CA SER A 136 -25.18 14.58 -3.66
C SER A 136 -24.57 14.52 -2.25
N ALA A 137 -25.01 13.57 -1.42
CA ALA A 137 -24.48 13.33 -0.08
C ALA A 137 -23.18 12.51 -0.05
N ARG A 138 -22.75 11.96 -1.20
CA ARG A 138 -21.59 11.08 -1.34
C ARG A 138 -20.60 11.60 -2.36
N VAL A 139 -19.37 11.12 -2.27
CA VAL A 139 -18.32 11.31 -3.26
C VAL A 139 -17.65 9.98 -3.58
N TYR A 140 -16.98 9.87 -4.71
CA TYR A 140 -16.03 8.78 -4.93
C TYR A 140 -14.71 9.10 -4.20
N ASN A 141 -14.14 8.08 -3.56
CA ASN A 141 -12.76 8.11 -3.08
C ASN A 141 -11.87 7.71 -4.26
N SER A 142 -11.45 8.70 -5.06
CA SER A 142 -10.81 8.47 -6.36
C SER A 142 -9.30 8.59 -6.29
N MET A 143 -8.61 7.58 -6.82
CA MET A 143 -7.19 7.65 -7.16
C MET A 143 -7.05 8.05 -8.63
N LEU A 144 -6.26 9.08 -8.90
CA LEU A 144 -6.00 9.60 -10.24
C LEU A 144 -4.52 9.42 -10.59
N VAL A 145 -4.26 8.92 -11.80
CA VAL A 145 -2.91 8.71 -12.31
C VAL A 145 -2.64 9.68 -13.45
N TYR A 146 -1.55 10.44 -13.33
CA TYR A 146 -1.08 11.39 -14.34
C TYR A 146 0.29 10.94 -14.86
N ASP A 147 0.48 11.01 -16.17
CA ASP A 147 1.76 10.80 -16.82
C ASP A 147 2.67 12.05 -16.69
N ASP A 148 3.90 11.96 -17.16
CA ASP A 148 4.90 13.03 -17.10
C ASP A 148 4.61 14.22 -18.03
N SER A 149 3.58 14.13 -18.88
CA SER A 149 3.03 15.26 -19.63
C SER A 149 1.94 16.03 -18.85
N GLY A 150 1.48 15.46 -17.73
CA GLY A 150 0.35 15.95 -16.93
C GLY A 150 -1.00 15.50 -17.43
N LYS A 151 -1.05 14.55 -18.39
CA LYS A 151 -2.29 13.94 -18.85
C LYS A 151 -2.77 12.91 -17.85
N ARG A 152 -4.05 12.94 -17.47
CA ARG A 152 -4.67 11.89 -16.70
C ARG A 152 -4.82 10.63 -17.54
N VAL A 153 -4.21 9.53 -17.12
CA VAL A 153 -4.20 8.25 -17.84
C VAL A 153 -5.10 7.20 -17.19
N ALA A 154 -5.43 7.36 -15.90
CA ALA A 154 -6.35 6.47 -15.21
C ALA A 154 -7.10 7.15 -14.06
N ARG A 155 -8.25 6.56 -13.72
CA ARG A 155 -9.04 6.77 -12.52
C ARG A 155 -9.42 5.42 -11.93
N TYR A 156 -9.25 5.27 -10.63
CA TYR A 156 -9.75 4.15 -9.83
C TYR A 156 -10.58 4.71 -8.68
N ASP A 157 -11.78 4.23 -8.51
CA ASP A 157 -12.63 4.56 -7.38
C ASP A 157 -12.60 3.39 -6.38
N LYS A 158 -12.31 3.67 -5.11
CA LYS A 158 -12.19 2.68 -4.05
C LYS A 158 -13.40 1.74 -4.03
N ILE A 159 -13.14 0.43 -4.11
CA ILE A 159 -14.19 -0.58 -4.20
C ILE A 159 -14.71 -0.93 -2.80
N HIS A 160 -13.80 -1.23 -1.86
CA HIS A 160 -14.18 -1.69 -0.53
C HIS A 160 -14.18 -0.53 0.47
N LEU A 161 -15.36 -0.23 1.02
CA LEU A 161 -15.56 0.87 1.95
C LEU A 161 -15.30 0.42 3.38
N PHE A 162 -14.54 1.23 4.12
CA PHE A 162 -14.13 0.92 5.48
C PHE A 162 -15.29 1.09 6.47
N THR A 163 -15.59 0.02 7.17
CA THR A 163 -16.47 0.03 8.35
C THR A 163 -15.74 -0.62 9.51
N LEU A 164 -15.74 0.02 10.65
CA LEU A 164 -15.17 -0.48 11.89
C LEU A 164 -16.08 -0.07 13.05
N ASP A 165 -16.34 -1.03 13.93
CA ASP A 165 -16.99 -0.82 15.22
C ASP A 165 -16.16 -1.55 16.28
N LEU A 166 -15.22 -0.84 16.89
CA LEU A 166 -14.26 -1.41 17.85
C LEU A 166 -14.02 -0.47 19.01
N GLY A 167 -14.59 -0.76 20.15
CA GLY A 167 -14.43 0.01 21.38
C GLY A 167 -14.91 1.45 21.23
N LYS A 168 -13.96 2.42 21.11
CA LYS A 168 -14.26 3.83 20.92
C LYS A 168 -14.13 4.27 19.45
N GLU A 169 -13.71 3.39 18.56
CA GLU A 169 -13.53 3.68 17.14
C GLU A 169 -14.74 3.22 16.35
N HIS A 170 -15.45 4.17 15.75
CA HIS A 170 -16.62 3.92 14.92
C HIS A 170 -16.43 4.62 13.57
N PHE A 171 -16.31 3.84 12.51
CA PHE A 171 -16.15 4.34 11.14
C PHE A 171 -17.19 3.71 10.22
N SER A 172 -17.73 4.48 9.29
CA SER A 172 -18.66 4.02 8.25
C SER A 172 -18.49 4.91 7.02
N GLU A 173 -17.61 4.52 6.12
CA GLU A 173 -17.34 5.29 4.89
C GLU A 173 -18.56 5.35 3.97
N GLU A 174 -19.43 4.35 3.96
CA GLU A 174 -20.61 4.28 3.09
C GLU A 174 -21.59 5.46 3.27
N ARG A 175 -21.52 6.18 4.39
CA ARG A 175 -22.35 7.36 4.63
C ARG A 175 -21.99 8.52 3.70
N THR A 176 -20.75 8.64 3.31
CA THR A 176 -20.22 9.77 2.53
C THR A 176 -19.46 9.35 1.28
N ILE A 177 -19.17 8.06 1.10
CA ILE A 177 -18.45 7.52 -0.03
C ILE A 177 -19.36 6.60 -0.84
N GLN A 178 -19.32 6.76 -2.15
CA GLN A 178 -19.87 5.85 -3.14
C GLN A 178 -18.81 4.84 -3.54
N ALA A 179 -19.11 3.55 -3.44
CA ALA A 179 -18.20 2.49 -3.85
C ALA A 179 -17.97 2.47 -5.37
N GLY A 180 -16.72 2.27 -5.78
CA GLY A 180 -16.35 1.90 -7.13
C GLY A 180 -16.71 0.44 -7.44
N ARG A 181 -16.46 0.03 -8.71
CA ARG A 181 -16.78 -1.34 -9.16
C ARG A 181 -15.68 -1.97 -10.02
N ASP A 182 -14.81 -1.14 -10.59
CA ASP A 182 -13.87 -1.58 -11.63
C ASP A 182 -12.48 -1.81 -11.08
N VAL A 183 -11.94 -2.99 -11.30
CA VAL A 183 -10.52 -3.25 -11.13
C VAL A 183 -9.72 -2.46 -12.18
N LYS A 184 -8.67 -1.76 -11.77
CA LYS A 184 -7.85 -0.95 -12.67
C LYS A 184 -6.39 -1.37 -12.61
N VAL A 185 -5.81 -1.53 -13.80
CA VAL A 185 -4.37 -1.69 -14.04
C VAL A 185 -3.98 -0.68 -15.10
N VAL A 186 -2.83 -0.05 -14.93
CA VAL A 186 -2.32 1.01 -15.82
C VAL A 186 -1.02 0.55 -16.43
N GLU A 187 -0.93 0.62 -17.76
CA GLU A 187 0.34 0.44 -18.46
C GLU A 187 1.20 1.71 -18.29
N THR A 188 2.42 1.55 -17.85
CA THR A 188 3.35 2.66 -17.59
C THR A 188 4.73 2.32 -18.18
N PRO A 189 5.64 3.30 -18.33
CA PRO A 189 7.03 3.02 -18.67
C PRO A 189 7.78 2.15 -17.63
N PHE A 190 7.16 1.93 -16.48
CA PHE A 190 7.70 1.18 -15.34
C PHE A 190 7.08 -0.21 -15.20
N GLY A 191 6.30 -0.64 -16.19
CA GLY A 191 5.53 -1.87 -16.14
C GLY A 191 4.05 -1.64 -15.81
N ARG A 192 3.37 -2.72 -15.52
CA ARG A 192 1.93 -2.76 -15.21
C ARG A 192 1.70 -2.41 -13.74
N VAL A 193 0.94 -1.35 -13.49
CA VAL A 193 0.66 -0.84 -12.14
C VAL A 193 -0.78 -1.15 -11.74
N GLY A 194 -0.95 -1.98 -10.71
CA GLY A 194 -2.25 -2.27 -10.10
C GLY A 194 -2.65 -1.21 -9.09
N LEU A 195 -3.91 -0.76 -9.14
CA LEU A 195 -4.42 0.31 -8.28
C LEU A 195 -5.36 -0.23 -7.21
N SER A 196 -5.14 0.17 -5.95
CA SER A 196 -5.99 -0.15 -4.80
C SER A 196 -5.89 0.95 -3.75
N VAL A 197 -6.89 1.09 -2.87
CA VAL A 197 -6.91 2.12 -1.84
C VAL A 197 -7.22 1.51 -0.47
N CYS A 198 -6.29 1.64 0.46
CA CYS A 198 -6.48 1.45 1.91
C CYS A 198 -7.17 0.14 2.28
N TYR A 199 -8.47 0.17 2.56
CA TYR A 199 -9.27 -0.99 2.97
C TYR A 199 -9.29 -2.12 1.95
N ASP A 200 -9.09 -1.80 0.66
CA ASP A 200 -8.91 -2.78 -0.42
C ASP A 200 -7.79 -3.80 -0.10
N LEU A 201 -6.81 -3.39 0.71
CA LEU A 201 -5.70 -4.23 1.15
C LEU A 201 -6.14 -5.53 1.83
N ARG A 202 -7.35 -5.57 2.40
CA ARG A 202 -7.88 -6.76 3.08
C ARG A 202 -8.45 -7.81 2.14
N PHE A 203 -8.64 -7.49 0.86
CA PHE A 203 -9.37 -8.31 -0.11
C PHE A 203 -8.41 -8.86 -1.17
N PRO A 204 -7.83 -10.06 -0.97
CA PRO A 204 -6.88 -10.65 -1.92
C PRO A 204 -7.50 -10.87 -3.31
N GLU A 205 -8.81 -10.98 -3.41
CA GLU A 205 -9.56 -11.15 -4.65
C GLU A 205 -9.30 -9.99 -5.62
N LEU A 206 -9.25 -8.75 -5.11
CA LEU A 206 -8.95 -7.57 -5.93
C LEU A 206 -7.58 -7.70 -6.61
N TYR A 207 -6.55 -8.09 -5.85
CA TYR A 207 -5.20 -8.23 -6.37
C TYR A 207 -5.08 -9.39 -7.35
N ARG A 208 -5.81 -10.48 -7.10
CA ARG A 208 -5.88 -11.60 -8.05
C ARG A 208 -6.61 -11.24 -9.34
N ALA A 209 -7.62 -10.38 -9.28
CA ALA A 209 -8.34 -9.87 -10.45
C ALA A 209 -7.49 -8.95 -11.33
N MET A 210 -6.46 -8.29 -10.78
CA MET A 210 -5.48 -7.48 -11.53
C MET A 210 -4.61 -8.34 -12.46
N LYS A 211 -4.59 -9.67 -12.27
CA LYS A 211 -3.69 -10.62 -12.95
C LYS A 211 -2.23 -10.30 -12.59
N GLU A 212 -1.31 -10.49 -13.56
CA GLU A 212 0.09 -10.19 -13.36
C GLU A 212 0.35 -8.69 -13.48
N VAL A 213 0.85 -8.08 -12.42
CA VAL A 213 1.25 -6.66 -12.35
C VAL A 213 2.66 -6.56 -11.80
N ASP A 214 3.39 -5.51 -12.17
CA ASP A 214 4.78 -5.32 -11.74
C ASP A 214 4.88 -4.53 -10.45
N LEU A 215 3.98 -3.57 -10.27
CA LEU A 215 3.88 -2.74 -9.08
C LEU A 215 2.41 -2.65 -8.63
N ILE A 216 2.17 -2.78 -7.34
CA ILE A 216 0.89 -2.52 -6.70
C ILE A 216 1.01 -1.23 -5.90
N VAL A 217 0.06 -0.30 -6.05
CA VAL A 217 0.04 0.95 -5.28
C VAL A 217 -1.15 0.92 -4.31
N VAL A 218 -0.86 1.21 -3.03
CA VAL A 218 -1.82 1.10 -1.92
C VAL A 218 -1.80 2.35 -1.04
N PRO A 219 -2.23 3.53 -1.52
CA PRO A 219 -2.37 4.72 -0.68
C PRO A 219 -3.37 4.48 0.44
N SER A 220 -3.04 4.92 1.65
CA SER A 220 -3.81 4.50 2.82
C SER A 220 -3.90 5.57 3.90
N ALA A 221 -4.93 5.42 4.75
CA ALA A 221 -5.12 6.14 6.00
C ALA A 221 -5.57 5.16 7.11
N PHE A 222 -4.80 4.09 7.32
CA PHE A 222 -5.08 3.08 8.35
C PHE A 222 -5.12 3.73 9.72
N THR A 223 -6.08 3.34 10.58
CA THR A 223 -6.07 3.73 11.99
C THR A 223 -4.86 3.14 12.68
N GLU A 224 -4.38 3.78 13.75
CA GLU A 224 -3.26 3.26 14.54
C GLU A 224 -3.57 1.84 15.05
N THR A 225 -4.79 1.60 15.53
CA THR A 225 -5.22 0.32 16.09
C THR A 225 -5.09 -0.82 15.07
N THR A 226 -5.71 -0.65 13.90
CA THR A 226 -5.68 -1.69 12.87
C THR A 226 -4.34 -1.75 12.14
N GLY A 227 -3.66 -0.62 12.02
CA GLY A 227 -2.36 -0.51 11.36
C GLY A 227 -1.28 -1.27 12.11
N ARG A 228 -1.19 -1.09 13.43
CA ARG A 228 -0.23 -1.79 14.29
C ARG A 228 -0.34 -3.31 14.16
N ALA A 229 -1.56 -3.83 14.03
CA ALA A 229 -1.81 -5.27 13.99
C ALA A 229 -1.66 -5.88 12.58
N HIS A 230 -2.01 -5.13 11.51
CA HIS A 230 -2.24 -5.74 10.20
C HIS A 230 -1.42 -5.15 9.05
N TRP A 231 -1.00 -3.88 9.13
CA TRP A 231 -0.48 -3.13 7.98
C TRP A 231 0.69 -3.82 7.28
N GLU A 232 1.80 -4.01 7.99
CA GLU A 232 3.01 -4.61 7.41
C GLU A 232 2.74 -6.04 6.89
N THR A 233 2.04 -6.85 7.69
CA THR A 233 1.71 -8.23 7.33
C THR A 233 0.93 -8.28 6.01
N LEU A 234 -0.09 -7.44 5.85
CA LEU A 234 -0.91 -7.44 4.64
C LEU A 234 -0.14 -6.90 3.43
N ILE A 235 0.63 -5.82 3.58
CA ILE A 235 1.44 -5.27 2.48
C ILE A 235 2.43 -6.31 1.97
N ARG A 236 3.16 -6.96 2.87
CA ARG A 236 4.10 -8.02 2.51
C ARG A 236 3.40 -9.22 1.88
N ALA A 237 2.23 -9.61 2.38
CA ALA A 237 1.44 -10.68 1.78
C ALA A 237 1.08 -10.34 0.32
N ARG A 238 0.63 -9.11 0.03
CA ARG A 238 0.31 -8.68 -1.34
C ARG A 238 1.52 -8.72 -2.26
N ALA A 239 2.71 -8.35 -1.77
CA ALA A 239 3.95 -8.44 -2.53
C ALA A 239 4.29 -9.90 -2.86
N ILE A 240 4.34 -10.77 -1.84
CA ILE A 240 4.76 -12.17 -1.95
C ILE A 240 3.82 -12.96 -2.84
N GLU A 241 2.52 -12.90 -2.59
CA GLU A 241 1.54 -13.72 -3.30
C GLU A 241 1.36 -13.33 -4.78
N ASN A 242 1.62 -12.05 -5.13
CA ASN A 242 1.51 -11.57 -6.50
C ASN A 242 2.86 -11.43 -7.21
N LEU A 243 3.97 -11.75 -6.54
CA LEU A 243 5.34 -11.57 -7.03
C LEU A 243 5.53 -10.18 -7.66
N ALA A 244 5.04 -9.16 -6.94
CA ALA A 244 5.01 -7.77 -7.38
C ALA A 244 5.60 -6.86 -6.32
N TYR A 245 6.21 -5.76 -6.75
CA TYR A 245 6.54 -4.68 -5.82
C TYR A 245 5.28 -4.07 -5.24
N VAL A 246 5.35 -3.55 -4.02
CA VAL A 246 4.25 -2.79 -3.40
C VAL A 246 4.76 -1.43 -2.94
N LEU A 247 4.10 -0.36 -3.40
CA LEU A 247 4.31 1.02 -2.97
C LEU A 247 3.11 1.44 -2.12
N ALA A 248 3.31 1.63 -0.84
CA ALA A 248 2.25 1.86 0.13
C ALA A 248 2.45 3.19 0.90
N PRO A 249 2.14 4.35 0.26
CA PRO A 249 2.15 5.63 0.94
C PRO A 249 0.98 5.74 1.93
N ALA A 250 1.21 6.34 3.10
CA ALA A 250 0.21 6.38 4.16
C ALA A 250 0.08 7.76 4.81
N GLN A 251 -1.08 8.04 5.38
CA GLN A 251 -1.23 9.07 6.40
C GLN A 251 -0.59 8.59 7.70
N GLY A 252 0.21 9.43 8.37
CA GLY A 252 0.99 8.99 9.52
C GLY A 252 1.11 10.04 10.61
N GLY A 253 0.22 10.03 11.59
CA GLY A 253 0.27 10.94 12.72
C GLY A 253 -1.09 11.26 13.31
N TYR A 254 -1.13 12.35 14.08
CA TYR A 254 -2.33 12.89 14.68
C TYR A 254 -2.98 13.92 13.76
N HIS A 255 -4.29 13.83 13.58
CA HIS A 255 -5.08 14.76 12.77
C HIS A 255 -5.93 15.65 13.67
N LEU A 256 -6.23 16.85 13.21
CA LEU A 256 -7.03 17.83 13.97
C LEU A 256 -8.45 17.33 14.34
N SER A 257 -8.95 16.33 13.65
CA SER A 257 -10.20 15.63 13.99
C SER A 257 -10.11 14.74 15.24
N GLY A 258 -8.92 14.57 15.82
CA GLY A 258 -8.64 13.59 16.89
C GLY A 258 -8.32 12.19 16.36
N ARG A 259 -8.42 11.95 15.04
CA ARG A 259 -8.03 10.68 14.43
C ARG A 259 -6.51 10.50 14.49
N GLU A 260 -6.09 9.28 14.77
CA GLU A 260 -4.69 8.87 14.69
C GLU A 260 -4.52 7.84 13.57
N THR A 261 -3.53 8.07 12.70
CA THR A 261 -3.20 7.16 11.60
C THR A 261 -1.81 6.56 11.78
N HIS A 262 -1.68 5.31 11.34
CA HIS A 262 -0.54 4.45 11.63
C HIS A 262 0.77 4.91 10.98
N GLY A 263 0.71 5.55 9.83
CA GLY A 263 1.91 5.85 9.03
C GLY A 263 2.52 4.57 8.48
N ASN A 264 3.81 4.42 8.70
CA ASN A 264 4.57 3.28 8.24
C ASN A 264 4.46 3.08 6.73
N SER A 265 4.50 4.22 5.98
CA SER A 265 4.67 4.16 4.53
C SER A 265 5.85 3.28 4.20
N MET A 266 5.70 2.39 3.23
CA MET A 266 6.77 1.45 2.89
C MET A 266 6.77 1.06 1.42
N ILE A 267 7.93 0.57 0.98
CA ILE A 267 8.11 -0.08 -0.31
C ILE A 267 8.59 -1.50 -0.05
N VAL A 268 7.93 -2.47 -0.65
CA VAL A 268 8.22 -3.90 -0.46
C VAL A 268 8.52 -4.53 -1.81
N ASP A 269 9.54 -5.37 -1.86
CA ASP A 269 9.92 -6.11 -3.05
C ASP A 269 9.06 -7.38 -3.26
N PRO A 270 9.15 -8.04 -4.43
CA PRO A 270 8.36 -9.24 -4.72
C PRO A 270 8.64 -10.44 -3.80
N TRP A 271 9.76 -10.42 -3.07
CA TRP A 271 10.10 -11.46 -2.08
C TRP A 271 9.54 -11.14 -0.69
N GLY A 272 8.95 -9.96 -0.49
CA GLY A 272 8.42 -9.50 0.78
C GLY A 272 9.45 -8.77 1.67
N VAL A 273 10.60 -8.37 1.12
CA VAL A 273 11.58 -7.54 1.83
C VAL A 273 11.13 -6.10 1.83
N VAL A 274 11.11 -5.47 3.00
CA VAL A 274 10.86 -4.03 3.14
C VAL A 274 12.12 -3.28 2.71
N LEU A 275 12.04 -2.56 1.59
CA LEU A 275 13.17 -1.83 1.00
C LEU A 275 13.37 -0.47 1.66
N ASP A 276 12.27 0.19 2.03
CA ASP A 276 12.30 1.46 2.76
C ASP A 276 11.00 1.61 3.57
N ARG A 277 11.08 2.31 4.70
CA ARG A 277 9.97 2.52 5.62
C ARG A 277 10.10 3.82 6.40
N LEU A 278 9.01 4.58 6.49
CA LEU A 278 8.90 5.77 7.33
C LEU A 278 7.85 5.56 8.43
N PRO A 279 8.22 5.44 9.72
CA PRO A 279 7.29 5.10 10.79
C PRO A 279 6.16 6.12 10.99
N ARG A 280 6.49 7.36 11.33
CA ARG A 280 5.53 8.46 11.60
C ARG A 280 6.06 9.79 11.12
N GLY A 281 5.15 10.77 11.03
CA GLY A 281 5.48 12.14 10.60
C GLY A 281 5.41 12.29 9.09
N SER A 282 5.64 13.53 8.62
CA SER A 282 5.68 13.82 7.19
C SER A 282 7.05 13.49 6.61
N GLY A 283 7.08 12.90 5.44
CA GLY A 283 8.32 12.53 4.74
C GLY A 283 8.07 11.66 3.52
N ILE A 284 9.10 10.98 3.08
CA ILE A 284 9.05 10.12 1.89
C ILE A 284 9.75 8.78 2.15
N VAL A 285 9.32 7.75 1.44
CA VAL A 285 10.05 6.50 1.23
C VAL A 285 10.45 6.41 -0.23
N VAL A 286 11.68 5.94 -0.52
CA VAL A 286 12.21 5.86 -1.89
C VAL A 286 12.97 4.56 -2.10
N ALA A 287 12.64 3.81 -3.15
CA ALA A 287 13.38 2.60 -3.50
C ALA A 287 13.52 2.43 -5.01
N GLY A 288 14.51 1.63 -5.41
CA GLY A 288 14.69 1.18 -6.78
C GLY A 288 13.81 -0.04 -7.08
N ILE A 289 13.11 0.01 -8.19
CA ILE A 289 12.41 -1.14 -8.78
C ILE A 289 13.34 -1.78 -9.81
N ASN A 290 13.62 -3.07 -9.65
CA ASN A 290 14.46 -3.85 -10.55
C ASN A 290 13.61 -4.87 -11.32
N PRO A 291 13.21 -4.58 -12.57
CA PRO A 291 12.39 -5.50 -13.37
C PRO A 291 13.09 -6.82 -13.67
N THR A 292 14.42 -6.81 -13.85
CA THR A 292 15.19 -8.03 -14.12
C THR A 292 15.14 -8.98 -12.92
N TYR A 293 15.34 -8.47 -11.71
CA TYR A 293 15.20 -9.27 -10.49
C TYR A 293 13.79 -9.86 -10.35
N GLN A 294 12.76 -9.06 -10.62
CA GLN A 294 11.37 -9.53 -10.56
C GLN A 294 11.09 -10.63 -11.57
N ALA A 295 11.59 -10.51 -12.81
CA ALA A 295 11.45 -11.53 -13.84
C ALA A 295 12.15 -12.84 -13.43
N GLN A 296 13.40 -12.77 -12.98
CA GLN A 296 14.16 -13.92 -12.47
C GLN A 296 13.44 -14.63 -11.32
N LEU A 297 12.85 -13.86 -10.42
CA LEU A 297 12.08 -14.40 -9.30
C LEU A 297 10.83 -15.16 -9.78
N ARG A 298 10.08 -14.58 -10.74
CA ARG A 298 8.90 -15.21 -11.35
C ARG A 298 9.23 -16.49 -12.10
N ASP A 299 10.39 -16.53 -12.74
CA ASP A 299 10.86 -17.75 -13.42
C ASP A 299 11.29 -18.83 -12.43
N SER A 300 11.97 -18.44 -11.35
CA SER A 300 12.43 -19.36 -10.31
C SER A 300 11.29 -19.88 -9.42
N LEU A 301 10.26 -19.05 -9.17
CA LEU A 301 9.08 -19.38 -8.38
C LEU A 301 7.80 -18.99 -9.16
N PRO A 302 7.37 -19.79 -10.15
CA PRO A 302 6.23 -19.44 -11.01
C PRO A 302 4.87 -19.65 -10.32
N ALA A 303 4.71 -19.15 -9.10
CA ALA A 303 3.53 -19.34 -8.27
C ALA A 303 2.24 -18.84 -8.93
N LEU A 304 2.33 -17.77 -9.73
CA LEU A 304 1.17 -17.24 -10.46
C LEU A 304 0.67 -18.20 -11.54
N LYS A 305 1.58 -18.97 -12.16
CA LYS A 305 1.25 -19.98 -13.18
C LYS A 305 0.73 -21.29 -12.55
N HIS A 306 1.05 -21.55 -11.27
CA HIS A 306 0.61 -22.75 -10.55
C HIS A 306 -0.83 -22.64 -9.99
N ARG A 307 -1.50 -21.51 -10.19
CA ARG A 307 -2.88 -21.33 -9.73
C ARG A 307 -3.83 -22.23 -10.49
N THR A 308 -4.54 -23.09 -9.77
CA THR A 308 -5.57 -23.99 -10.31
C THR A 308 -6.97 -23.39 -10.18
N ILE A 309 -7.22 -22.62 -9.12
CA ILE A 309 -8.49 -21.90 -8.91
C ILE A 309 -8.41 -20.57 -9.69
N GLN A 310 -9.11 -20.49 -10.81
CA GLN A 310 -9.06 -19.37 -11.74
C GLN A 310 -10.19 -18.34 -11.52
N ARG A 311 -11.27 -18.74 -10.86
CA ARG A 311 -12.42 -17.90 -10.55
C ARG A 311 -12.50 -17.74 -9.03
N VAL A 312 -12.40 -16.52 -8.58
CA VAL A 312 -12.69 -16.08 -7.22
C VAL A 312 -13.91 -15.18 -7.29
#